data_ac5ed8b54200c0fcc8347f2e5916d761
#
_entry.id   ac5ed8b54200c0fcc8347f2e5916d761
#
_cell.length_a   1.000
_cell.length_b   1.000
_cell.length_c   1.000
_cell.angle_alpha   90.00
_cell.angle_beta   90.00
_cell.angle_gamma   90.00
#
_symmetry.space_group_name_H-M   'P 1'
#
loop_
_entity.id
_entity.type
_entity.pdbx_description
1 polymer ?
#
loop_
_entity_poly.entity_id
_entity_poly.type
_entity_poly.pdbx_seq_one_letter_code
_entity_poly.pdbx_strand_id
1 'polypeptide(L)'
;MNKSDLPAIQYTVWPADLHGHRYKVKLHIANPDPQGQILQMAAWIPGSYLIRDFSKHIETIEAVGASSKKKLTIERIDNNQWRLPANINEPVDIISTVYAFDNSVRAAYLDTERGFFNPTSLCLSVVGQENIPCSLAITSPDNASTEHWAIQTGLRKAKTDEWGFGYYLAKNYDDLIDHPVAMGEFQIIDWNSNNVPHSLAIQGCLHPVDAARLANDLQAICSCTINLFEPKTKKAPFTNYLFLVNAVLNGYGGLEHQNSTALLCRRDQIPQKHIPLDEAAYREFLGLCSHEYFHAWLVKRIQPKAFQPYDLQNRNHTQLLWLFEGFTSYYDDLQLFRSKRINLAQYLKLVADNWNGVLRGPGRKKQSLADSSFDAWTKYYQADENTPNAVVSYYGKGALLGLGLDLQIRAFSKNKKSLDDLMRLIWQKHGVTLDGIAEHGLDDLMDQLLGNGFQKIWGDFKLRYVYGTEDIPLHKWISSKVVSINLKVQTKLERIKLQLGLRHSESNGWLKITHVLDGGAAQEAGLAPGDLLASINGQRITSNRWDKVLNSLTDHQNISVCFYRDDLEHERILVLQPAQLPAQYDLVPASTPTPSLTK
;
A
#
# COMPACT_ATOMS: atom_id res chain seq x y z
N MET A 1 -19.64 -18.72 26.27
CA MET A 1 -18.73 -19.72 25.70
C MET A 1 -18.13 -20.41 26.90
N ASN A 2 -18.28 -21.71 27.06
CA ASN A 2 -17.64 -22.45 28.14
C ASN A 2 -16.15 -22.59 27.83
N LYS A 3 -15.29 -22.77 28.84
CA LYS A 3 -13.84 -22.98 28.60
C LYS A 3 -13.56 -24.18 27.68
N SER A 4 -14.46 -25.16 27.65
CA SER A 4 -14.41 -26.34 26.77
C SER A 4 -14.64 -26.05 25.28
N ASP A 5 -15.20 -24.87 24.94
CA ASP A 5 -15.58 -24.52 23.58
C ASP A 5 -14.51 -23.66 22.86
N LEU A 6 -13.42 -23.30 23.56
CA LEU A 6 -12.34 -22.51 23.00
C LEU A 6 -11.37 -23.39 22.22
N PRO A 7 -10.77 -22.87 21.11
CA PRO A 7 -9.73 -23.56 20.37
C PRO A 7 -8.50 -23.93 21.22
N ALA A 8 -7.71 -24.89 20.73
CA ALA A 8 -6.48 -25.33 21.39
C ALA A 8 -5.41 -24.22 21.45
N ILE A 9 -5.40 -23.30 20.49
CA ILE A 9 -4.55 -22.11 20.47
C ILE A 9 -5.38 -20.89 20.82
N GLN A 10 -4.98 -20.16 21.87
CA GLN A 10 -5.72 -19.01 22.34
C GLN A 10 -4.77 -17.85 22.63
N TYR A 11 -5.05 -16.71 22.03
CA TYR A 11 -4.35 -15.46 22.30
C TYR A 11 -5.21 -14.59 23.21
N THR A 12 -4.56 -13.88 24.14
CA THR A 12 -5.17 -12.78 24.90
C THR A 12 -4.26 -11.59 24.78
N VAL A 13 -4.77 -10.48 24.28
CA VAL A 13 -4.06 -9.21 24.15
C VAL A 13 -4.69 -8.18 25.05
N TRP A 14 -3.88 -7.49 25.84
CA TRP A 14 -4.36 -6.37 26.63
C TRP A 14 -3.40 -5.18 26.58
N PRO A 15 -3.94 -3.95 26.47
CA PRO A 15 -3.17 -2.71 26.55
C PRO A 15 -2.70 -2.52 28.01
N ALA A 16 -1.48 -2.98 28.32
CA ALA A 16 -1.01 -3.08 29.69
C ALA A 16 -0.42 -1.79 30.24
N ASP A 17 0.15 -0.95 29.36
CA ASP A 17 0.79 0.31 29.73
C ASP A 17 0.61 1.31 28.59
N LEU A 18 -0.39 2.19 28.71
CA LEU A 18 -0.73 3.19 27.69
C LEU A 18 0.37 4.27 27.57
N HIS A 19 0.98 4.66 28.69
CA HIS A 19 2.02 5.68 28.72
C HIS A 19 3.37 5.15 28.25
N GLY A 20 3.64 3.87 28.53
CA GLY A 20 4.85 3.18 28.07
C GLY A 20 4.68 2.43 26.76
N HIS A 21 3.49 2.51 26.12
CA HIS A 21 3.21 1.93 24.80
C HIS A 21 3.39 0.42 24.75
N ARG A 22 2.85 -0.32 25.76
CA ARG A 22 3.07 -1.76 25.87
C ARG A 22 1.79 -2.55 25.85
N TYR A 23 1.74 -3.52 24.94
CA TYR A 23 0.81 -4.63 25.00
C TYR A 23 1.43 -5.79 25.79
N LYS A 24 0.63 -6.47 26.58
CA LYS A 24 0.92 -7.84 27.03
C LYS A 24 0.12 -8.82 26.20
N VAL A 25 0.76 -9.91 25.81
CA VAL A 25 0.15 -10.98 25.03
C VAL A 25 0.35 -12.29 25.75
N LYS A 26 -0.74 -13.02 25.96
CA LYS A 26 -0.70 -14.39 26.43
C LYS A 26 -1.11 -15.31 25.29
N LEU A 27 -0.24 -16.26 24.99
CA LEU A 27 -0.52 -17.39 24.11
C LEU A 27 -0.70 -18.65 24.96
N HIS A 28 -1.88 -19.26 24.90
CA HIS A 28 -2.17 -20.54 25.49
C HIS A 28 -2.11 -21.64 24.43
N ILE A 29 -1.34 -22.70 24.69
CA ILE A 29 -1.19 -23.87 23.85
C ILE A 29 -1.68 -25.08 24.63
N ALA A 30 -2.82 -25.65 24.23
CA ALA A 30 -3.42 -26.80 24.93
C ALA A 30 -2.57 -28.07 24.78
N ASN A 31 -1.97 -28.26 23.60
CA ASN A 31 -1.19 -29.45 23.26
C ASN A 31 0.17 -29.03 22.67
N PRO A 32 1.17 -28.70 23.50
CA PRO A 32 2.51 -28.39 23.00
C PRO A 32 3.18 -29.62 22.36
N ASP A 33 4.06 -29.39 21.37
CA ASP A 33 4.83 -30.45 20.76
C ASP A 33 5.70 -31.16 21.79
N PRO A 34 5.56 -32.50 21.98
CA PRO A 34 6.36 -33.26 22.93
C PRO A 34 7.86 -33.25 22.64
N GLN A 35 8.29 -32.94 21.42
CA GLN A 35 9.70 -32.81 21.07
C GLN A 35 10.28 -31.43 21.41
N GLY A 36 9.45 -30.50 21.88
CA GLY A 36 9.81 -29.11 22.20
C GLY A 36 9.14 -28.13 21.26
N GLN A 37 8.08 -27.48 21.70
CA GLN A 37 7.30 -26.54 20.90
C GLN A 37 8.14 -25.35 20.46
N ILE A 38 8.19 -25.10 19.15
CA ILE A 38 8.79 -23.88 18.60
C ILE A 38 7.70 -22.81 18.45
N LEU A 39 8.04 -21.60 18.90
CA LEU A 39 7.25 -20.38 18.76
C LEU A 39 7.99 -19.45 17.82
N GLN A 40 7.28 -18.73 16.96
CA GLN A 40 7.90 -17.90 15.95
C GLN A 40 7.14 -16.59 15.75
N MET A 41 7.86 -15.46 15.71
CA MET A 41 7.31 -14.16 15.32
C MET A 41 7.48 -13.98 13.82
N ALA A 42 6.45 -13.47 13.16
CA ALA A 42 6.55 -13.08 11.75
C ALA A 42 7.65 -12.00 11.57
N ALA A 43 8.41 -12.07 10.49
CA ALA A 43 9.40 -11.05 10.15
C ALA A 43 8.80 -9.91 9.32
N TRP A 44 7.69 -10.13 8.65
CA TRP A 44 7.00 -9.18 7.79
C TRP A 44 5.48 -9.43 7.78
N ILE A 45 4.73 -8.58 7.11
CA ILE A 45 3.28 -8.69 6.96
C ILE A 45 2.90 -8.74 5.47
N PRO A 46 2.02 -9.65 5.03
CA PRO A 46 1.49 -9.69 3.67
C PRO A 46 0.90 -8.34 3.25
N GLY A 47 1.19 -7.91 2.01
CA GLY A 47 0.87 -6.57 1.50
C GLY A 47 1.98 -5.54 1.68
N SER A 48 3.03 -5.83 2.47
CA SER A 48 4.14 -4.91 2.69
C SER A 48 5.49 -5.62 2.54
N TYR A 49 6.13 -5.42 1.41
CA TYR A 49 7.34 -6.16 0.98
C TYR A 49 8.62 -5.63 1.67
N LEU A 50 8.62 -5.61 2.99
CA LEU A 50 9.74 -5.17 3.83
C LEU A 50 9.87 -6.07 5.06
N ILE A 51 11.07 -6.60 5.31
CA ILE A 51 11.38 -7.27 6.57
C ILE A 51 11.41 -6.22 7.68
N ARG A 52 10.56 -6.39 8.68
CA ARG A 52 10.37 -5.45 9.79
C ARG A 52 10.95 -5.94 11.10
N ASP A 53 11.22 -7.25 11.21
CA ASP A 53 11.74 -7.89 12.41
C ASP A 53 10.89 -7.54 13.64
N PHE A 54 9.60 -7.85 13.62
CA PHE A 54 8.67 -7.50 14.71
C PHE A 54 9.13 -8.01 16.08
N SER A 55 9.92 -9.10 16.13
CA SER A 55 10.52 -9.64 17.34
C SER A 55 11.41 -8.65 18.11
N LYS A 56 11.95 -7.63 17.44
CA LYS A 56 12.73 -6.55 18.09
C LYS A 56 11.95 -5.78 19.15
N HIS A 57 10.63 -5.82 19.08
CA HIS A 57 9.72 -5.13 20.00
C HIS A 57 9.32 -5.97 21.21
N ILE A 58 9.65 -7.27 21.25
CA ILE A 58 9.42 -8.12 22.41
C ILE A 58 10.45 -7.78 23.48
N GLU A 59 10.01 -7.14 24.57
CA GLU A 59 10.86 -6.77 25.70
C GLU A 59 11.07 -7.96 26.67
N THR A 60 10.00 -8.73 26.90
CA THR A 60 10.05 -9.91 27.76
C THR A 60 9.24 -11.05 27.17
N ILE A 61 9.69 -12.28 27.40
CA ILE A 61 8.95 -13.49 27.08
C ILE A 61 9.18 -14.54 28.18
N GLU A 62 8.10 -15.11 28.70
CA GLU A 62 8.12 -16.12 29.75
C GLU A 62 7.15 -17.24 29.41
N ALA A 63 7.46 -18.47 29.84
CA ALA A 63 6.59 -19.63 29.71
C ALA A 63 6.33 -20.26 31.06
N VAL A 64 5.08 -20.68 31.28
CA VAL A 64 4.67 -21.39 32.51
C VAL A 64 3.75 -22.56 32.16
N GLY A 65 3.83 -23.65 32.89
CA GLY A 65 2.82 -24.70 32.82
C GLY A 65 1.45 -24.16 33.24
N ALA A 66 0.44 -24.33 32.40
CA ALA A 66 -0.87 -23.70 32.64
C ALA A 66 -1.58 -24.24 33.89
N SER A 67 -1.38 -25.53 34.21
CA SER A 67 -1.92 -26.18 35.40
C SER A 67 -0.98 -26.06 36.58
N SER A 68 0.27 -26.43 36.43
CA SER A 68 1.27 -26.48 37.50
C SER A 68 1.75 -25.12 37.99
N LYS A 69 1.58 -24.08 37.15
CA LYS A 69 2.15 -22.73 37.33
C LYS A 69 3.67 -22.70 37.47
N LYS A 70 4.35 -23.79 37.14
CA LYS A 70 5.81 -23.84 37.14
C LYS A 70 6.37 -23.06 35.98
N LYS A 71 7.41 -22.26 36.24
CA LYS A 71 8.20 -21.58 35.21
C LYS A 71 8.93 -22.60 34.36
N LEU A 72 8.77 -22.47 33.03
CA LEU A 72 9.47 -23.30 32.06
C LEU A 72 10.64 -22.51 31.47
N THR A 73 11.74 -23.19 31.22
CA THR A 73 12.84 -22.58 30.45
C THR A 73 12.39 -22.36 29.03
N ILE A 74 12.64 -21.16 28.50
CA ILE A 74 12.42 -20.84 27.10
C ILE A 74 13.79 -20.53 26.47
N GLU A 75 14.17 -21.29 25.47
CA GLU A 75 15.40 -21.10 24.72
C GLU A 75 15.18 -20.21 23.52
N ARG A 76 15.96 -19.14 23.37
CA ARG A 76 15.97 -18.36 22.15
C ARG A 76 16.90 -19.03 21.13
N ILE A 77 16.33 -19.56 20.04
CA ILE A 77 17.07 -20.32 19.02
C ILE A 77 17.39 -19.49 17.77
N ASP A 78 16.67 -18.38 17.57
CA ASP A 78 16.95 -17.39 16.53
C ASP A 78 16.45 -16.01 16.97
N ASN A 79 16.66 -14.98 16.16
CA ASN A 79 16.21 -13.62 16.44
C ASN A 79 14.70 -13.52 16.68
N ASN A 80 13.92 -14.37 16.04
CA ASN A 80 12.46 -14.37 16.09
C ASN A 80 11.85 -15.74 16.42
N GLN A 81 12.68 -16.68 16.97
CA GLN A 81 12.25 -18.02 17.31
C GLN A 81 12.65 -18.41 18.73
N TRP A 82 11.74 -19.11 19.41
CA TRP A 82 11.94 -19.64 20.77
C TRP A 82 11.49 -21.09 20.83
N ARG A 83 12.16 -21.88 21.65
CA ARG A 83 11.85 -23.29 21.89
C ARG A 83 11.50 -23.53 23.35
N LEU A 84 10.42 -24.25 23.59
CA LEU A 84 10.05 -24.81 24.89
C LEU A 84 10.77 -26.15 25.11
N PRO A 85 10.94 -26.59 26.37
CA PRO A 85 11.50 -27.91 26.68
C PRO A 85 10.67 -29.04 26.05
N ALA A 86 11.33 -30.17 25.80
CA ALA A 86 10.66 -31.40 25.41
C ALA A 86 9.89 -32.04 26.58
N ASN A 87 8.94 -32.94 26.27
CA ASN A 87 8.19 -33.74 27.23
C ASN A 87 7.33 -32.93 28.21
N ILE A 88 6.78 -31.80 27.75
CA ILE A 88 5.75 -31.06 28.52
C ILE A 88 4.43 -31.81 28.37
N ASN A 89 3.87 -32.28 29.47
CA ASN A 89 2.64 -33.08 29.52
C ASN A 89 1.43 -32.27 30.06
N GLU A 90 1.45 -30.96 29.94
CA GLU A 90 0.37 -30.07 30.32
C GLU A 90 0.25 -28.92 29.34
N PRO A 91 -0.90 -28.23 29.26
CA PRO A 91 -1.00 -26.98 28.49
C PRO A 91 0.00 -25.94 29.00
N VAL A 92 0.43 -25.05 28.10
CA VAL A 92 1.45 -24.01 28.39
C VAL A 92 0.88 -22.63 28.11
N ASP A 93 1.16 -21.69 29.01
CA ASP A 93 0.93 -20.26 28.81
C ASP A 93 2.26 -19.56 28.55
N ILE A 94 2.37 -18.85 27.43
CA ILE A 94 3.49 -17.98 27.09
C ILE A 94 3.02 -16.54 27.24
N ILE A 95 3.77 -15.73 27.98
CA ILE A 95 3.43 -14.32 28.24
C ILE A 95 4.55 -13.45 27.71
N SER A 96 4.24 -12.54 26.80
CA SER A 96 5.18 -11.57 26.26
C SER A 96 4.70 -10.14 26.49
N THR A 97 5.67 -9.23 26.65
CA THR A 97 5.46 -7.78 26.65
C THR A 97 6.04 -7.22 25.37
N VAL A 98 5.22 -6.48 24.62
CA VAL A 98 5.60 -5.96 23.29
C VAL A 98 5.43 -4.45 23.28
N TYR A 99 6.50 -3.73 22.95
CA TYR A 99 6.49 -2.29 22.72
C TYR A 99 5.78 -1.95 21.39
N ALA A 100 4.94 -0.93 21.37
CA ALA A 100 4.05 -0.63 20.25
C ALA A 100 3.91 0.88 20.04
N PHE A 101 4.79 1.47 19.23
CA PHE A 101 4.74 2.90 18.91
C PHE A 101 5.06 3.19 17.43
N ASP A 102 4.66 2.27 16.54
CA ASP A 102 4.72 2.46 15.10
C ASP A 102 3.34 2.86 14.57
N ASN A 103 3.19 4.13 14.19
CA ASN A 103 1.92 4.71 13.71
C ASN A 103 1.56 4.31 12.27
N SER A 104 2.27 3.39 11.65
CA SER A 104 1.90 2.86 10.34
C SER A 104 0.74 1.86 10.43
N VAL A 105 0.13 1.56 9.31
CA VAL A 105 -0.90 0.51 9.19
C VAL A 105 -0.32 -0.92 9.20
N ARG A 106 1.01 -1.08 9.41
CA ARG A 106 1.75 -2.34 9.19
C ARG A 106 2.31 -2.98 10.46
N ALA A 107 2.19 -2.34 11.60
CA ALA A 107 2.79 -2.78 12.87
C ALA A 107 1.80 -2.68 14.04
N ALA A 108 2.28 -2.25 15.21
CA ALA A 108 1.46 -2.00 16.39
C ALA A 108 1.70 -0.60 16.96
N TYR A 109 0.65 0.00 17.47
CA TYR A 109 0.65 1.31 18.12
C TYR A 109 -0.22 1.29 19.36
N LEU A 110 0.20 1.95 20.42
CA LEU A 110 -0.58 2.14 21.65
C LEU A 110 -0.17 3.46 22.32
N ASP A 111 -1.16 4.28 22.66
CA ASP A 111 -1.00 5.43 23.53
C ASP A 111 -2.27 5.63 24.39
N THR A 112 -2.43 6.80 25.00
CA THR A 112 -3.59 7.15 25.82
C THR A 112 -4.85 7.45 25.03
N GLU A 113 -4.73 7.64 23.70
CA GLU A 113 -5.83 8.04 22.81
C GLU A 113 -6.36 6.87 21.98
N ARG A 114 -5.47 5.92 21.64
CA ARG A 114 -5.81 4.81 20.76
C ARG A 114 -4.86 3.63 20.84
N GLY A 115 -5.34 2.48 20.41
CA GLY A 115 -4.52 1.32 20.12
C GLY A 115 -4.76 0.80 18.70
N PHE A 116 -3.74 0.19 18.12
CA PHE A 116 -3.82 -0.50 16.85
C PHE A 116 -2.80 -1.62 16.83
N PHE A 117 -3.13 -2.75 16.23
CA PHE A 117 -2.15 -3.78 15.93
C PHE A 117 -2.58 -4.68 14.77
N ASN A 118 -1.61 -5.11 13.99
CA ASN A 118 -1.72 -6.31 13.19
C ASN A 118 -1.25 -7.49 14.04
N PRO A 119 -1.97 -8.62 14.08
CA PRO A 119 -1.55 -9.77 14.89
C PRO A 119 -0.15 -10.31 14.54
N THR A 120 0.34 -10.09 13.30
CA THR A 120 1.74 -10.38 12.91
C THR A 120 2.78 -9.72 13.81
N SER A 121 2.45 -8.56 14.40
CA SER A 121 3.36 -7.78 15.26
C SER A 121 3.26 -8.10 16.75
N LEU A 122 2.25 -8.88 17.16
CA LEU A 122 2.01 -9.23 18.57
C LEU A 122 1.92 -10.74 18.83
N CYS A 123 1.34 -11.51 17.90
CA CYS A 123 0.95 -12.91 18.11
C CYS A 123 2.01 -13.85 17.52
N LEU A 124 2.66 -14.63 18.38
CA LEU A 124 3.59 -15.68 17.95
C LEU A 124 2.83 -16.81 17.26
N SER A 125 3.33 -17.32 16.14
CA SER A 125 2.85 -18.57 15.57
C SER A 125 3.35 -19.75 16.40
N VAL A 126 2.53 -20.81 16.44
CA VAL A 126 2.86 -22.10 17.05
C VAL A 126 3.28 -23.03 15.92
N VAL A 127 4.59 -23.21 15.72
CA VAL A 127 5.12 -23.95 14.58
C VAL A 127 4.59 -25.39 14.58
N GLY A 128 4.06 -25.81 13.41
CA GLY A 128 3.39 -27.08 13.22
C GLY A 128 1.90 -27.10 13.58
N GLN A 129 1.36 -25.99 14.13
CA GLN A 129 -0.04 -25.84 14.50
C GLN A 129 -0.71 -24.60 13.86
N GLU A 130 -0.12 -24.03 12.83
CA GLU A 130 -0.61 -22.81 12.17
C GLU A 130 -1.97 -23.00 11.49
N ASN A 131 -2.28 -24.23 11.07
CA ASN A 131 -3.50 -24.55 10.32
C ASN A 131 -4.72 -24.88 11.20
N ILE A 132 -4.58 -24.89 12.53
CA ILE A 132 -5.73 -25.18 13.42
C ILE A 132 -6.42 -23.88 13.84
N PRO A 133 -7.73 -23.94 14.18
CA PRO A 133 -8.46 -22.78 14.67
C PRO A 133 -7.82 -22.17 15.92
N CYS A 134 -7.89 -20.83 15.99
CA CYS A 134 -7.44 -20.10 17.16
C CYS A 134 -8.46 -19.03 17.60
N SER A 135 -8.30 -18.54 18.81
CA SER A 135 -9.11 -17.43 19.34
C SER A 135 -8.23 -16.25 19.75
N LEU A 136 -8.79 -15.05 19.64
CA LEU A 136 -8.19 -13.82 20.15
C LEU A 136 -9.15 -13.20 21.16
N ALA A 137 -8.72 -13.09 22.41
CA ALA A 137 -9.39 -12.30 23.44
C ALA A 137 -8.71 -10.92 23.52
N ILE A 138 -9.50 -9.86 23.49
CA ILE A 138 -9.03 -8.49 23.65
C ILE A 138 -9.68 -7.93 24.91
N THR A 139 -8.87 -7.46 25.85
CA THR A 139 -9.36 -6.89 27.09
C THR A 139 -9.32 -5.37 27.07
N SER A 140 -10.25 -4.74 27.75
CA SER A 140 -10.24 -3.29 27.96
C SER A 140 -8.99 -2.86 28.73
N PRO A 141 -8.42 -1.68 28.41
CA PRO A 141 -7.41 -1.06 29.27
C PRO A 141 -7.99 -0.80 30.68
N ASP A 142 -7.18 -1.00 31.71
CA ASP A 142 -7.54 -0.64 33.09
C ASP A 142 -7.23 0.84 33.36
N ASN A 143 -8.00 1.73 32.69
CA ASN A 143 -7.81 3.17 32.81
C ASN A 143 -9.14 3.90 32.59
N ALA A 144 -9.53 4.77 33.53
CA ALA A 144 -10.77 5.53 33.46
C ALA A 144 -10.89 6.43 32.21
N SER A 145 -9.77 6.91 31.64
CA SER A 145 -9.78 7.72 30.40
C SER A 145 -10.15 6.93 29.16
N THR A 146 -10.23 5.60 29.23
CA THR A 146 -10.51 4.71 28.10
C THR A 146 -11.89 4.03 28.18
N GLU A 147 -12.78 4.49 29.05
CA GLU A 147 -14.12 3.92 29.21
C GLU A 147 -14.97 3.92 27.93
N HIS A 148 -14.65 4.85 26.99
CA HIS A 148 -15.35 4.98 25.71
C HIS A 148 -14.62 4.29 24.54
N TRP A 149 -13.55 3.55 24.84
CA TRP A 149 -12.87 2.80 23.80
C TRP A 149 -13.72 1.64 23.30
N ALA A 150 -13.75 1.50 21.97
CA ALA A 150 -14.38 0.39 21.29
C ALA A 150 -13.37 -0.37 20.43
N ILE A 151 -13.68 -1.63 20.12
CA ILE A 151 -12.89 -2.47 19.20
C ILE A 151 -13.53 -2.46 17.82
N GLN A 152 -12.69 -2.22 16.82
CA GLN A 152 -13.04 -2.38 15.42
C GLN A 152 -12.08 -3.38 14.76
N THR A 153 -12.63 -4.45 14.20
CA THR A 153 -11.88 -5.51 13.50
C THR A 153 -12.80 -6.30 12.57
N GLY A 154 -12.25 -6.87 11.51
CA GLY A 154 -12.93 -7.81 10.62
C GLY A 154 -13.06 -9.23 11.16
N LEU A 155 -12.43 -9.56 12.29
CA LEU A 155 -12.49 -10.88 12.92
C LEU A 155 -13.93 -11.26 13.32
N ARG A 156 -14.23 -12.54 13.21
CA ARG A 156 -15.54 -13.07 13.63
C ARG A 156 -15.72 -12.97 15.14
N LYS A 157 -16.68 -12.16 15.59
CA LYS A 157 -17.08 -12.05 17.00
C LYS A 157 -17.63 -13.40 17.51
N ALA A 158 -17.21 -13.80 18.70
CA ALA A 158 -17.74 -14.99 19.38
C ALA A 158 -18.52 -14.60 20.64
N LYS A 159 -17.89 -13.86 21.56
CA LYS A 159 -18.52 -13.34 22.77
C LYS A 159 -17.81 -12.04 23.17
N THR A 160 -18.46 -10.91 22.90
CA THR A 160 -17.94 -9.58 23.23
C THR A 160 -18.96 -8.79 24.05
N ASP A 161 -18.50 -7.77 24.76
CA ASP A 161 -19.36 -6.75 25.33
C ASP A 161 -19.88 -5.78 24.25
N GLU A 162 -20.58 -4.75 24.64
CA GLU A 162 -21.14 -3.73 23.74
C GLU A 162 -20.07 -2.91 23.03
N TRP A 163 -18.88 -2.74 23.64
CA TRP A 163 -17.74 -2.02 23.09
C TRP A 163 -16.85 -2.90 22.20
N GLY A 164 -17.11 -4.21 22.15
CA GLY A 164 -16.37 -5.16 21.33
C GLY A 164 -15.21 -5.83 22.08
N PHE A 165 -14.96 -5.55 23.34
CA PHE A 165 -13.98 -6.29 24.11
C PHE A 165 -14.47 -7.71 24.40
N GLY A 166 -13.58 -8.70 24.31
CA GLY A 166 -13.94 -10.11 24.49
C GLY A 166 -13.29 -11.02 23.46
N TYR A 167 -13.99 -12.07 23.06
CA TYR A 167 -13.46 -13.18 22.28
C TYR A 167 -13.85 -13.08 20.79
N TYR A 168 -12.85 -13.31 19.95
CA TYR A 168 -12.94 -13.44 18.50
C TYR A 168 -12.39 -14.80 18.07
N LEU A 169 -12.77 -15.29 16.89
CA LEU A 169 -12.34 -16.57 16.34
C LEU A 169 -11.72 -16.38 14.97
N ALA A 170 -10.62 -17.07 14.76
CA ALA A 170 -9.96 -17.22 13.47
C ALA A 170 -9.89 -18.70 13.07
N LYS A 171 -9.94 -18.98 11.79
CA LYS A 171 -9.90 -20.35 11.24
C LYS A 171 -8.54 -21.01 11.44
N ASN A 172 -7.49 -20.22 11.43
CA ASN A 172 -6.10 -20.60 11.57
C ASN A 172 -5.24 -19.35 11.82
N TYR A 173 -3.92 -19.48 11.89
CA TYR A 173 -3.00 -18.36 12.10
C TYR A 173 -3.03 -17.34 10.95
N ASP A 174 -3.11 -17.79 9.68
CA ASP A 174 -3.19 -16.90 8.52
C ASP A 174 -4.46 -16.03 8.54
N ASP A 175 -5.59 -16.61 8.94
CA ASP A 175 -6.84 -15.88 9.12
C ASP A 175 -6.75 -14.88 10.30
N LEU A 176 -6.03 -15.24 11.37
CA LEU A 176 -5.80 -14.32 12.51
C LEU A 176 -4.99 -13.09 12.08
N ILE A 177 -3.87 -13.30 11.40
CA ILE A 177 -2.95 -12.22 11.03
C ILE A 177 -3.47 -11.33 9.91
N ASP A 178 -4.49 -11.76 9.20
CA ASP A 178 -5.16 -10.99 8.15
C ASP A 178 -6.28 -10.07 8.69
N HIS A 179 -6.36 -9.92 10.01
CA HIS A 179 -7.38 -9.07 10.63
C HIS A 179 -6.76 -8.10 11.62
N PRO A 180 -6.48 -6.85 11.18
CA PRO A 180 -6.04 -5.80 12.08
C PRO A 180 -7.11 -5.49 13.14
N VAL A 181 -6.64 -5.01 14.27
CA VAL A 181 -7.48 -4.57 15.38
C VAL A 181 -7.18 -3.10 15.66
N ALA A 182 -8.22 -2.28 15.65
CA ALA A 182 -8.15 -0.90 16.12
C ALA A 182 -9.00 -0.73 17.38
N MET A 183 -8.53 0.08 18.30
CA MET A 183 -9.23 0.41 19.56
C MET A 183 -9.12 1.90 19.86
N GLY A 184 -10.15 2.46 20.45
CA GLY A 184 -10.27 3.88 20.77
C GLY A 184 -11.67 4.40 20.51
N GLU A 185 -11.79 5.71 20.36
CA GLU A 185 -13.04 6.36 19.98
C GLU A 185 -13.13 6.50 18.46
N PHE A 186 -14.28 6.13 17.89
CA PHE A 186 -14.51 6.15 16.45
C PHE A 186 -15.77 6.91 16.08
N GLN A 187 -15.72 7.60 14.95
CA GLN A 187 -16.92 7.94 14.19
C GLN A 187 -17.20 6.78 13.22
N ILE A 188 -18.35 6.14 13.35
CA ILE A 188 -18.75 4.98 12.55
C ILE A 188 -19.73 5.43 11.47
N ILE A 189 -19.48 4.97 10.25
CA ILE A 189 -20.32 5.25 9.08
C ILE A 189 -20.64 3.91 8.40
N ASP A 190 -21.93 3.57 8.34
CA ASP A 190 -22.39 2.32 7.77
C ASP A 190 -23.15 2.55 6.46
N TRP A 191 -22.97 1.64 5.50
CA TRP A 191 -23.74 1.60 4.26
C TRP A 191 -23.82 0.17 3.72
N ASN A 192 -24.61 0.00 2.65
CA ASN A 192 -24.68 -1.27 1.94
C ASN A 192 -24.26 -1.07 0.47
N SER A 193 -23.35 -1.93 -0.02
CA SER A 193 -22.99 -2.03 -1.43
C SER A 193 -23.39 -3.41 -1.95
N ASN A 194 -24.29 -3.47 -2.92
CA ASN A 194 -24.79 -4.74 -3.49
C ASN A 194 -25.26 -5.75 -2.40
N ASN A 195 -26.02 -5.28 -1.42
CA ASN A 195 -26.51 -6.04 -0.26
C ASN A 195 -25.43 -6.57 0.70
N VAL A 196 -24.22 -6.07 0.61
CA VAL A 196 -23.13 -6.38 1.55
C VAL A 196 -22.96 -5.19 2.50
N PRO A 197 -23.04 -5.39 3.83
CA PRO A 197 -22.76 -4.35 4.81
C PRO A 197 -21.30 -3.89 4.73
N HIS A 198 -21.11 -2.59 4.76
CA HIS A 198 -19.82 -1.94 4.83
C HIS A 198 -19.81 -0.94 5.98
N SER A 199 -18.68 -0.81 6.63
CA SER A 199 -18.46 0.17 7.70
C SER A 199 -17.15 0.90 7.50
N LEU A 200 -17.14 2.20 7.80
CA LEU A 200 -15.95 3.00 7.97
C LEU A 200 -15.84 3.39 9.45
N ALA A 201 -14.78 2.95 10.11
CA ALA A 201 -14.43 3.36 11.46
C ALA A 201 -13.26 4.35 11.39
N ILE A 202 -13.52 5.62 11.67
CA ILE A 202 -12.54 6.69 11.55
C ILE A 202 -12.24 7.34 12.90
N GLN A 203 -10.96 7.57 13.16
CA GLN A 203 -10.46 8.32 14.32
C GLN A 203 -9.44 9.38 13.91
N GLY A 204 -9.12 10.30 14.82
CA GLY A 204 -8.14 11.36 14.59
C GLY A 204 -8.67 12.62 13.88
N CYS A 205 -9.97 12.68 13.54
CA CYS A 205 -10.61 13.90 13.02
C CYS A 205 -10.88 14.91 14.12
N LEU A 206 -10.74 16.21 13.82
CA LEU A 206 -10.97 17.29 14.78
C LEU A 206 -12.45 17.64 14.96
N HIS A 207 -13.26 17.37 13.94
CA HIS A 207 -14.69 17.67 13.91
C HIS A 207 -15.48 16.46 13.40
N PRO A 208 -16.81 16.44 13.64
CA PRO A 208 -17.67 15.42 13.06
C PRO A 208 -17.53 15.37 11.52
N VAL A 209 -17.35 14.18 10.99
CA VAL A 209 -17.21 13.98 9.54
C VAL A 209 -18.56 14.14 8.81
N ASP A 210 -18.51 14.44 7.52
CA ASP A 210 -19.69 14.37 6.65
C ASP A 210 -19.98 12.90 6.28
N ALA A 211 -20.67 12.23 7.20
CA ALA A 211 -20.99 10.80 7.08
C ALA A 211 -21.82 10.49 5.83
N ALA A 212 -22.75 11.37 5.46
CA ALA A 212 -23.61 11.15 4.30
C ALA A 212 -22.81 11.19 3.00
N ARG A 213 -21.89 12.13 2.86
CA ARG A 213 -20.99 12.23 1.71
C ARG A 213 -20.07 11.02 1.62
N LEU A 214 -19.38 10.66 2.71
CA LEU A 214 -18.51 9.50 2.77
C LEU A 214 -19.22 8.20 2.42
N ALA A 215 -20.39 7.94 3.02
CA ALA A 215 -21.18 6.75 2.72
C ALA A 215 -21.59 6.68 1.25
N ASN A 216 -22.10 7.79 0.68
CA ASN A 216 -22.54 7.84 -0.71
C ASN A 216 -21.38 7.61 -1.69
N ASP A 217 -20.21 8.21 -1.43
CA ASP A 217 -19.07 8.11 -2.33
C ASP A 217 -18.43 6.71 -2.27
N LEU A 218 -18.22 6.17 -1.07
CA LEU A 218 -17.69 4.82 -0.89
C LEU A 218 -18.65 3.74 -1.37
N GLN A 219 -19.97 3.90 -1.15
CA GLN A 219 -20.98 2.99 -1.69
C GLN A 219 -20.87 2.86 -3.22
N ALA A 220 -20.74 3.98 -3.91
CA ALA A 220 -20.64 3.98 -5.36
C ALA A 220 -19.36 3.30 -5.86
N ILE A 221 -18.21 3.55 -5.21
CA ILE A 221 -16.92 2.95 -5.53
C ILE A 221 -16.95 1.43 -5.28
N CYS A 222 -17.38 1.02 -4.10
CA CYS A 222 -17.47 -0.41 -3.73
C CYS A 222 -18.41 -1.17 -4.67
N SER A 223 -19.60 -0.61 -4.97
CA SER A 223 -20.56 -1.22 -5.91
C SER A 223 -19.96 -1.34 -7.31
N CYS A 224 -19.18 -0.35 -7.76
CA CYS A 224 -18.53 -0.36 -9.06
C CYS A 224 -17.50 -1.52 -9.14
N THR A 225 -16.70 -1.73 -8.10
CA THR A 225 -15.73 -2.81 -8.02
C THR A 225 -16.38 -4.18 -7.95
N ILE A 226 -17.42 -4.38 -7.12
CA ILE A 226 -18.19 -5.63 -7.08
C ILE A 226 -18.75 -5.97 -8.47
N ASN A 227 -19.35 -4.98 -9.16
CA ASN A 227 -19.94 -5.17 -10.47
C ASN A 227 -18.90 -5.45 -11.57
N LEU A 228 -17.65 -5.02 -11.39
CA LEU A 228 -16.56 -5.35 -12.32
C LEU A 228 -16.28 -6.86 -12.30
N PHE A 229 -16.08 -7.45 -11.13
CA PHE A 229 -15.73 -8.86 -10.99
C PHE A 229 -16.94 -9.79 -11.13
N GLU A 230 -18.09 -9.38 -10.61
CA GLU A 230 -19.33 -10.17 -10.55
C GLU A 230 -20.53 -9.44 -11.17
N PRO A 231 -20.49 -9.14 -12.48
CA PRO A 231 -21.53 -8.32 -13.12
C PRO A 231 -22.91 -8.96 -13.13
N LYS A 232 -22.99 -10.30 -13.03
CA LYS A 232 -24.26 -11.05 -13.04
C LYS A 232 -24.79 -11.30 -11.64
N THR A 233 -23.96 -11.84 -10.79
CA THR A 233 -24.34 -12.23 -9.42
C THR A 233 -24.35 -11.05 -8.46
N LYS A 234 -23.50 -10.04 -8.72
CA LYS A 234 -23.25 -8.87 -7.87
C LYS A 234 -22.85 -9.25 -6.45
N LYS A 235 -22.21 -10.43 -6.27
CA LYS A 235 -21.78 -10.94 -4.97
C LYS A 235 -20.33 -10.54 -4.71
N ALA A 236 -20.08 -9.94 -3.54
CA ALA A 236 -18.73 -9.76 -3.05
C ALA A 236 -18.17 -11.09 -2.47
N PRO A 237 -16.86 -11.26 -2.40
CA PRO A 237 -16.23 -12.46 -1.84
C PRO A 237 -16.17 -12.45 -0.30
N PHE A 238 -16.86 -11.55 0.34
CA PHE A 238 -16.96 -11.37 1.79
C PHE A 238 -18.40 -11.05 2.17
N THR A 239 -18.73 -11.27 3.45
CA THR A 239 -20.08 -11.03 3.99
C THR A 239 -20.24 -9.62 4.56
N ASN A 240 -19.15 -8.96 4.88
CA ASN A 240 -19.05 -7.57 5.34
C ASN A 240 -17.67 -7.03 5.01
N TYR A 241 -17.52 -5.70 4.98
CA TYR A 241 -16.22 -5.06 4.78
C TYR A 241 -16.03 -3.86 5.71
N LEU A 242 -14.82 -3.73 6.26
CA LEU A 242 -14.49 -2.69 7.24
C LEU A 242 -13.29 -1.86 6.77
N PHE A 243 -13.48 -0.54 6.70
CA PHE A 243 -12.40 0.43 6.53
C PHE A 243 -11.99 0.95 7.91
N LEU A 244 -10.75 0.70 8.33
CA LEU A 244 -10.15 1.26 9.55
C LEU A 244 -9.32 2.47 9.16
N VAL A 245 -9.71 3.67 9.56
CA VAL A 245 -9.06 4.91 9.14
C VAL A 245 -8.49 5.65 10.33
N ASN A 246 -7.20 5.94 10.27
CA ASN A 246 -6.52 6.86 11.18
C ASN A 246 -6.14 8.15 10.44
N ALA A 247 -6.81 9.27 10.78
CA ALA A 247 -6.55 10.58 10.20
C ALA A 247 -5.49 11.33 11.03
N VAL A 248 -4.34 11.65 10.40
CA VAL A 248 -3.18 12.25 11.05
C VAL A 248 -2.80 13.60 10.42
N LEU A 249 -1.81 14.30 10.99
CA LEU A 249 -1.29 15.53 10.40
C LEU A 249 -0.57 15.25 9.07
N ASN A 250 0.34 14.28 9.09
CA ASN A 250 1.14 13.86 7.94
C ASN A 250 1.18 12.33 7.90
N GLY A 251 0.66 11.74 6.83
CA GLY A 251 0.67 10.29 6.64
C GLY A 251 -0.17 9.89 5.43
N TYR A 252 0.25 8.82 4.78
CA TYR A 252 -0.46 8.22 3.66
C TYR A 252 -0.06 6.74 3.54
N GLY A 253 -1.03 5.89 3.36
CA GLY A 253 -0.82 4.47 3.08
C GLY A 253 -2.00 3.62 3.47
N GLY A 254 -2.07 2.45 2.86
CA GLY A 254 -3.04 1.43 3.16
C GLY A 254 -2.38 0.08 3.39
N LEU A 255 -3.16 -0.84 3.90
CA LEU A 255 -2.85 -2.26 3.96
C LEU A 255 -4.14 -3.04 3.79
N GLU A 256 -4.16 -3.84 2.76
CA GLU A 256 -5.28 -4.65 2.34
C GLU A 256 -5.43 -5.93 3.16
N HIS A 257 -6.69 -6.33 3.39
CA HIS A 257 -7.09 -7.57 4.07
C HIS A 257 -8.28 -8.21 3.36
N GLN A 258 -8.63 -9.46 3.68
CA GLN A 258 -9.69 -10.20 2.98
C GLN A 258 -11.07 -9.54 3.08
N ASN A 259 -11.39 -8.92 4.20
CA ASN A 259 -12.69 -8.27 4.46
C ASN A 259 -12.55 -6.93 5.21
N SER A 260 -11.36 -6.36 5.18
CA SER A 260 -11.09 -5.05 5.77
C SER A 260 -9.86 -4.40 5.11
N THR A 261 -9.63 -3.14 5.45
CA THR A 261 -8.38 -2.43 5.15
C THR A 261 -8.05 -1.47 6.28
N ALA A 262 -6.75 -1.31 6.55
CA ALA A 262 -6.24 -0.28 7.46
C ALA A 262 -5.66 0.88 6.65
N LEU A 263 -6.11 2.10 6.91
CA LEU A 263 -5.77 3.30 6.16
C LEU A 263 -5.15 4.37 7.07
N LEU A 264 -4.11 5.00 6.59
CA LEU A 264 -3.51 6.20 7.17
C LEU A 264 -3.64 7.35 6.17
N CYS A 265 -4.27 8.44 6.55
CA CYS A 265 -4.48 9.59 5.68
C CYS A 265 -4.29 10.92 6.43
N ARG A 266 -4.16 12.02 5.70
CA ARG A 266 -4.15 13.35 6.32
C ARG A 266 -5.58 13.77 6.71
N ARG A 267 -5.70 14.57 7.79
CA ARG A 267 -6.99 15.09 8.28
C ARG A 267 -7.70 15.97 7.26
N ASP A 268 -6.95 16.71 6.44
CA ASP A 268 -7.48 17.58 5.39
C ASP A 268 -8.05 16.83 4.18
N GLN A 269 -7.78 15.53 4.09
CA GLN A 269 -8.35 14.63 3.09
C GLN A 269 -9.77 14.14 3.45
N ILE A 270 -10.22 14.35 4.69
CA ILE A 270 -11.52 13.87 5.17
C ILE A 270 -12.53 15.02 5.19
N PRO A 271 -13.73 14.84 4.60
CA PRO A 271 -14.78 15.82 4.68
C PRO A 271 -15.32 15.94 6.10
N GLN A 272 -15.06 17.06 6.75
CA GLN A 272 -15.48 17.38 8.12
C GLN A 272 -16.46 18.56 8.09
N LYS A 273 -17.45 18.53 8.98
CA LYS A 273 -18.44 19.62 9.09
C LYS A 273 -17.72 20.92 9.47
N HIS A 274 -18.18 22.03 8.88
CA HIS A 274 -17.67 23.37 9.12
C HIS A 274 -16.22 23.65 8.69
N ILE A 275 -15.56 22.72 8.01
CA ILE A 275 -14.24 22.91 7.42
C ILE A 275 -14.38 22.91 5.89
N PRO A 276 -13.84 23.93 5.18
CA PRO A 276 -13.76 23.87 3.73
C PRO A 276 -12.96 22.64 3.28
N LEU A 277 -13.53 21.86 2.37
CA LEU A 277 -12.88 20.67 1.86
C LEU A 277 -11.99 21.00 0.67
N ASP A 278 -10.75 20.52 0.69
CA ASP A 278 -9.94 20.41 -0.52
C ASP A 278 -10.39 19.18 -1.33
N GLU A 279 -11.09 19.42 -2.43
CA GLU A 279 -11.60 18.38 -3.31
C GLU A 279 -10.48 17.52 -3.94
N ALA A 280 -9.29 18.08 -4.12
CA ALA A 280 -8.15 17.32 -4.63
C ALA A 280 -7.59 16.37 -3.56
N ALA A 281 -7.46 16.85 -2.33
CA ALA A 281 -7.05 16.03 -1.19
C ALA A 281 -8.09 14.92 -0.88
N TYR A 282 -9.38 15.24 -0.90
CA TYR A 282 -10.43 14.24 -0.72
C TYR A 282 -10.42 13.16 -1.80
N ARG A 283 -10.17 13.53 -3.06
CA ARG A 283 -10.02 12.58 -4.16
C ARG A 283 -8.86 11.60 -3.91
N GLU A 284 -7.74 12.06 -3.35
CA GLU A 284 -6.62 11.17 -2.97
C GLU A 284 -7.07 10.12 -1.94
N PHE A 285 -7.88 10.51 -0.94
CA PHE A 285 -8.45 9.57 0.03
C PHE A 285 -9.39 8.56 -0.64
N LEU A 286 -10.26 9.01 -1.53
CA LEU A 286 -11.13 8.11 -2.27
C LEU A 286 -10.35 7.14 -3.17
N GLY A 287 -9.26 7.61 -3.80
CA GLY A 287 -8.32 6.78 -4.56
C GLY A 287 -7.70 5.70 -3.69
N LEU A 288 -7.21 6.06 -2.49
CA LEU A 288 -6.67 5.10 -1.52
C LEU A 288 -7.73 4.06 -1.12
N CYS A 289 -8.94 4.49 -0.76
CA CYS A 289 -10.03 3.56 -0.45
C CYS A 289 -10.37 2.62 -1.62
N SER A 290 -10.35 3.13 -2.86
CA SER A 290 -10.60 2.35 -4.07
C SER A 290 -9.50 1.31 -4.31
N HIS A 291 -8.23 1.69 -4.13
CA HIS A 291 -7.05 0.83 -4.26
C HIS A 291 -7.11 -0.35 -3.28
N GLU A 292 -7.24 -0.06 -2.00
CA GLU A 292 -7.27 -1.09 -0.96
C GLU A 292 -8.50 -1.98 -1.04
N TYR A 293 -9.64 -1.44 -1.45
CA TYR A 293 -10.84 -2.23 -1.67
C TYR A 293 -10.71 -3.19 -2.86
N PHE A 294 -10.02 -2.77 -3.92
CA PHE A 294 -9.76 -3.60 -5.10
C PHE A 294 -8.90 -4.83 -4.73
N HIS A 295 -7.98 -4.66 -3.79
CA HIS A 295 -7.14 -5.74 -3.27
C HIS A 295 -7.91 -6.86 -2.59
N ALA A 296 -9.15 -6.67 -2.18
CA ALA A 296 -9.98 -7.77 -1.68
C ALA A 296 -10.17 -8.90 -2.71
N TRP A 297 -10.05 -8.58 -4.00
CA TRP A 297 -9.98 -9.56 -5.10
C TRP A 297 -8.55 -9.83 -5.53
N LEU A 298 -7.84 -8.78 -5.98
CA LEU A 298 -6.48 -8.86 -6.51
C LEU A 298 -5.50 -8.68 -5.35
N VAL A 299 -4.72 -9.68 -5.10
CA VAL A 299 -3.77 -10.02 -4.06
C VAL A 299 -4.36 -10.78 -2.86
N LYS A 300 -5.56 -10.48 -2.36
CA LYS A 300 -6.08 -11.21 -1.18
C LYS A 300 -6.73 -12.56 -1.54
N ARG A 301 -7.20 -12.71 -2.77
CA ARG A 301 -7.79 -13.97 -3.28
C ARG A 301 -7.13 -14.45 -4.55
N ILE A 302 -6.89 -13.53 -5.48
CA ILE A 302 -6.04 -13.77 -6.64
C ILE A 302 -4.62 -13.44 -6.20
N GLN A 303 -3.75 -14.43 -6.01
CA GLN A 303 -2.38 -14.26 -5.48
C GLN A 303 -1.33 -14.70 -6.49
N PRO A 304 -0.09 -14.20 -6.42
CA PRO A 304 1.03 -14.89 -7.05
C PRO A 304 1.18 -16.31 -6.48
N LYS A 305 1.43 -17.29 -7.31
CA LYS A 305 1.69 -18.68 -6.85
C LYS A 305 2.88 -18.75 -5.89
N ALA A 306 3.86 -17.89 -6.09
CA ALA A 306 5.04 -17.76 -5.23
C ALA A 306 4.72 -17.30 -3.79
N PHE A 307 3.49 -16.79 -3.54
CA PHE A 307 3.04 -16.36 -2.22
C PHE A 307 2.18 -17.42 -1.51
N GLN A 308 2.08 -18.62 -2.05
CA GLN A 308 1.22 -19.68 -1.52
C GLN A 308 2.01 -20.92 -1.12
N PRO A 309 2.14 -21.21 0.21
CA PRO A 309 1.82 -20.33 1.34
C PRO A 309 2.82 -19.18 1.48
N TYR A 310 2.46 -18.15 2.21
CA TYR A 310 3.43 -17.13 2.61
C TYR A 310 4.52 -17.72 3.50
N ASP A 311 5.78 -17.48 3.14
CA ASP A 311 6.90 -17.63 4.07
C ASP A 311 7.04 -16.33 4.88
N LEU A 312 6.52 -16.31 6.10
CA LEU A 312 6.54 -15.13 6.95
C LEU A 312 7.91 -14.84 7.58
N GLN A 313 8.92 -15.65 7.27
CA GLN A 313 10.29 -15.49 7.77
C GLN A 313 11.21 -14.88 6.71
N ASN A 314 10.96 -15.17 5.45
CA ASN A 314 11.82 -14.77 4.35
C ASN A 314 11.06 -13.91 3.34
N ARG A 315 11.82 -13.28 2.46
CA ARG A 315 11.26 -12.53 1.32
C ARG A 315 10.62 -13.50 0.34
N ASN A 316 9.40 -13.18 -0.09
CA ASN A 316 8.69 -13.94 -1.11
C ASN A 316 8.78 -13.17 -2.43
N HIS A 317 9.56 -13.66 -3.37
CA HIS A 317 9.80 -12.97 -4.63
C HIS A 317 8.82 -13.40 -5.71
N THR A 318 8.35 -12.44 -6.53
CA THR A 318 7.57 -12.65 -7.74
C THR A 318 7.87 -11.55 -8.76
N GLN A 319 7.78 -11.86 -10.03
CA GLN A 319 7.87 -10.89 -11.12
C GLN A 319 6.52 -10.25 -11.47
N LEU A 320 5.47 -10.49 -10.67
CA LEU A 320 4.09 -10.15 -11.03
C LEU A 320 3.51 -8.94 -10.26
N LEU A 321 4.28 -8.22 -9.41
CA LEU A 321 3.71 -7.09 -8.67
C LEU A 321 3.17 -5.98 -9.61
N TRP A 322 3.70 -5.84 -10.82
CA TRP A 322 3.12 -4.97 -11.83
C TRP A 322 1.67 -5.33 -12.20
N LEU A 323 1.30 -6.61 -12.10
CA LEU A 323 -0.08 -7.08 -12.26
C LEU A 323 -0.89 -6.76 -11.00
N PHE A 324 -0.39 -7.14 -9.82
CA PHE A 324 -1.13 -7.06 -8.56
C PHE A 324 -1.30 -5.62 -8.07
N GLU A 325 -0.25 -4.82 -8.15
CA GLU A 325 -0.24 -3.41 -7.72
C GLU A 325 -0.52 -2.45 -8.88
N GLY A 326 0.11 -2.74 -10.03
CA GLY A 326 -0.03 -1.86 -11.19
C GLY A 326 -1.44 -1.87 -11.77
N PHE A 327 -2.10 -3.02 -11.86
CA PHE A 327 -3.50 -3.06 -12.31
C PHE A 327 -4.43 -2.51 -11.24
N THR A 328 -4.16 -2.73 -9.96
CA THR A 328 -4.92 -2.07 -8.89
C THR A 328 -4.82 -0.56 -9.03
N SER A 329 -3.61 -0.01 -9.27
CA SER A 329 -3.40 1.42 -9.51
C SER A 329 -3.99 1.95 -10.83
N TYR A 330 -4.25 1.09 -11.80
CA TYR A 330 -5.04 1.45 -12.99
C TYR A 330 -6.53 1.54 -12.67
N TYR A 331 -7.02 0.57 -11.89
CA TYR A 331 -8.44 0.47 -11.59
C TYR A 331 -8.88 1.43 -10.48
N ASP A 332 -8.04 1.80 -9.53
CA ASP A 332 -8.43 2.69 -8.43
C ASP A 332 -8.99 4.02 -8.94
N ASP A 333 -8.24 4.73 -9.79
CA ASP A 333 -8.67 5.96 -10.45
C ASP A 333 -9.81 5.73 -11.46
N LEU A 334 -9.77 4.62 -12.22
CA LEU A 334 -10.82 4.28 -13.17
C LEU A 334 -12.16 4.02 -12.47
N GLN A 335 -12.15 3.43 -11.27
CA GLN A 335 -13.37 3.22 -10.48
C GLN A 335 -13.93 4.54 -9.94
N LEU A 336 -13.11 5.52 -9.60
CA LEU A 336 -13.57 6.87 -9.27
C LEU A 336 -14.31 7.52 -10.45
N PHE A 337 -13.79 7.36 -11.66
CA PHE A 337 -14.46 7.85 -12.87
C PHE A 337 -15.75 7.08 -13.17
N ARG A 338 -15.72 5.75 -13.13
CA ARG A 338 -16.88 4.89 -13.41
C ARG A 338 -18.01 5.08 -12.40
N SER A 339 -17.68 5.29 -11.13
CA SER A 339 -18.62 5.61 -10.06
C SER A 339 -19.10 7.07 -10.08
N LYS A 340 -18.60 7.89 -11.02
CA LYS A 340 -18.91 9.33 -11.18
C LYS A 340 -18.49 10.19 -9.98
N ARG A 341 -17.48 9.77 -9.26
CA ARG A 341 -16.87 10.59 -8.19
C ARG A 341 -15.94 11.63 -8.77
N ILE A 342 -15.36 11.35 -9.94
CA ILE A 342 -14.61 12.30 -10.75
C ILE A 342 -15.16 12.33 -12.18
N ASN A 343 -14.94 13.43 -12.88
CA ASN A 343 -15.28 13.55 -14.29
C ASN A 343 -14.12 13.10 -15.20
N LEU A 344 -14.37 13.02 -16.51
CA LEU A 344 -13.37 12.58 -17.49
C LEU A 344 -12.10 13.46 -17.48
N ALA A 345 -12.23 14.77 -17.37
CA ALA A 345 -11.07 15.66 -17.34
C ALA A 345 -10.18 15.42 -16.11
N GLN A 346 -10.78 15.18 -14.95
CA GLN A 346 -10.07 14.83 -13.72
C GLN A 346 -9.38 13.47 -13.85
N TYR A 347 -10.04 12.45 -14.40
CA TYR A 347 -9.42 11.15 -14.66
C TYR A 347 -8.23 11.25 -15.62
N LEU A 348 -8.40 11.95 -16.73
CA LEU A 348 -7.32 12.16 -17.71
C LEU A 348 -6.14 12.91 -17.12
N LYS A 349 -6.40 13.86 -16.19
CA LYS A 349 -5.33 14.53 -15.46
C LYS A 349 -4.54 13.56 -14.59
N LEU A 350 -5.19 12.64 -13.86
CA LEU A 350 -4.51 11.61 -13.05
C LEU A 350 -3.64 10.71 -13.92
N VAL A 351 -4.17 10.25 -15.06
CA VAL A 351 -3.40 9.46 -16.04
C VAL A 351 -2.19 10.25 -16.57
N ALA A 352 -2.36 11.53 -16.91
CA ALA A 352 -1.28 12.39 -17.40
C ALA A 352 -0.21 12.62 -16.32
N ASP A 353 -0.61 12.89 -15.09
CA ASP A 353 0.30 13.11 -13.96
C ASP A 353 1.16 11.87 -13.69
N ASN A 354 0.54 10.67 -13.68
CA ASN A 354 1.25 9.41 -13.54
C ASN A 354 2.20 9.16 -14.74
N TRP A 355 1.72 9.34 -15.96
CA TRP A 355 2.55 9.14 -17.17
C TRP A 355 3.76 10.05 -17.17
N ASN A 356 3.55 11.35 -16.92
CA ASN A 356 4.63 12.33 -16.82
C ASN A 356 5.57 12.01 -15.64
N GLY A 357 5.05 11.50 -14.53
CA GLY A 357 5.83 11.03 -13.38
C GLY A 357 6.80 9.91 -13.78
N VAL A 358 6.30 8.90 -14.47
CA VAL A 358 7.13 7.79 -15.00
C VAL A 358 8.17 8.28 -15.99
N LEU A 359 7.78 9.14 -16.93
CA LEU A 359 8.70 9.64 -17.96
C LEU A 359 9.86 10.48 -17.39
N ARG A 360 9.68 11.15 -16.26
CA ARG A 360 10.73 11.94 -15.60
C ARG A 360 11.80 11.07 -14.92
N GLY A 361 11.50 9.84 -14.51
CA GLY A 361 12.44 8.97 -13.79
C GLY A 361 13.41 8.26 -14.74
N PRO A 362 14.75 8.50 -14.68
CA PRO A 362 15.73 7.79 -15.50
C PRO A 362 15.70 6.27 -15.31
N GLY A 363 15.38 5.78 -14.10
CA GLY A 363 15.31 4.36 -13.73
C GLY A 363 14.43 3.52 -14.64
N ARG A 364 13.38 4.12 -15.25
CA ARG A 364 12.51 3.42 -16.21
C ARG A 364 13.24 2.86 -17.43
N LYS A 365 14.43 3.39 -17.75
CA LYS A 365 15.28 2.93 -18.87
C LYS A 365 16.29 1.86 -18.45
N LYS A 366 16.43 1.62 -17.13
CA LYS A 366 17.40 0.69 -16.56
C LYS A 366 16.76 -0.57 -15.99
N GLN A 367 15.55 -0.47 -15.44
CA GLN A 367 14.86 -1.57 -14.79
C GLN A 367 13.54 -1.88 -15.52
N SER A 368 13.29 -3.16 -15.78
CA SER A 368 12.03 -3.67 -16.29
C SER A 368 10.94 -3.70 -15.21
N LEU A 369 9.67 -3.88 -15.59
CA LEU A 369 8.58 -4.07 -14.62
C LEU A 369 8.68 -5.40 -13.88
N ALA A 370 9.14 -6.45 -14.56
CA ALA A 370 9.39 -7.75 -13.96
C ALA A 370 10.49 -7.67 -12.90
N ASP A 371 11.62 -7.02 -13.22
CA ASP A 371 12.71 -6.82 -12.26
C ASP A 371 12.29 -5.91 -11.10
N SER A 372 11.54 -4.85 -11.38
CA SER A 372 11.01 -3.96 -10.34
C SER A 372 10.10 -4.71 -9.37
N SER A 373 9.28 -5.62 -9.87
CA SER A 373 8.43 -6.49 -9.05
C SER A 373 9.27 -7.44 -8.21
N PHE A 374 10.26 -8.10 -8.81
CA PHE A 374 11.13 -9.06 -8.11
C PHE A 374 11.99 -8.39 -7.03
N ASP A 375 12.53 -7.22 -7.35
CA ASP A 375 13.41 -6.43 -6.48
C ASP A 375 12.64 -5.54 -5.47
N ALA A 376 11.31 -5.66 -5.37
CA ALA A 376 10.49 -4.80 -4.52
C ALA A 376 11.04 -4.70 -3.09
N TRP A 377 11.42 -5.85 -2.50
CA TRP A 377 11.92 -5.98 -1.14
C TRP A 377 13.18 -5.18 -0.83
N THR A 378 14.05 -5.00 -1.81
CA THR A 378 15.39 -4.44 -1.60
C THR A 378 15.61 -3.10 -2.25
N LYS A 379 14.82 -2.78 -3.29
CA LYS A 379 14.96 -1.52 -4.03
C LYS A 379 13.79 -0.58 -3.83
N TYR A 380 12.55 -1.06 -4.02
CA TYR A 380 11.37 -0.18 -3.97
C TYR A 380 11.00 0.19 -2.53
N TYR A 381 10.95 -0.82 -1.63
CA TYR A 381 10.63 -0.61 -0.21
C TYR A 381 11.83 -0.11 0.63
N GLN A 382 13.03 -0.16 0.09
CA GLN A 382 14.24 0.39 0.70
C GLN A 382 14.84 1.48 -0.20
N ALA A 383 13.99 2.46 -0.55
CA ALA A 383 14.37 3.56 -1.41
C ALA A 383 15.49 4.42 -0.78
N ASP A 384 16.42 4.84 -1.62
CA ASP A 384 17.53 5.73 -1.30
C ASP A 384 17.58 6.94 -2.25
N GLU A 385 18.61 7.73 -2.14
CA GLU A 385 18.84 8.91 -2.96
C GLU A 385 19.09 8.59 -4.45
N ASN A 386 19.47 7.35 -4.78
CA ASN A 386 19.69 6.90 -6.15
C ASN A 386 18.45 6.23 -6.77
N THR A 387 17.43 5.94 -5.98
CA THR A 387 16.22 5.23 -6.42
C THR A 387 15.61 5.79 -7.71
N PRO A 388 15.45 7.12 -7.91
CA PRO A 388 14.89 7.64 -9.15
C PRO A 388 15.73 7.33 -10.40
N ASN A 389 17.04 7.11 -10.24
CA ASN A 389 17.97 6.81 -11.32
C ASN A 389 18.03 5.31 -11.67
N ALA A 390 17.66 4.44 -10.74
CA ALA A 390 17.85 2.99 -10.85
C ALA A 390 16.55 2.19 -10.93
N VAL A 391 15.45 2.70 -10.34
CA VAL A 391 14.21 1.97 -10.10
C VAL A 391 13.06 2.58 -10.90
N VAL A 392 12.20 1.71 -11.43
CA VAL A 392 10.89 2.10 -11.96
C VAL A 392 9.78 1.63 -11.02
N SER A 393 8.75 2.44 -10.83
CA SER A 393 7.59 2.04 -10.02
C SER A 393 6.74 1.02 -10.76
N TYR A 394 6.59 -0.18 -10.20
CA TYR A 394 5.65 -1.19 -10.71
C TYR A 394 4.18 -0.77 -10.44
N TYR A 395 3.91 0.15 -9.51
CA TYR A 395 2.61 0.81 -9.39
C TYR A 395 2.36 1.74 -10.59
N GLY A 396 3.15 2.80 -10.72
CA GLY A 396 2.93 3.84 -11.73
C GLY A 396 3.09 3.34 -13.16
N LYS A 397 4.24 2.72 -13.52
CA LYS A 397 4.43 2.15 -14.86
C LYS A 397 3.51 0.94 -15.10
N GLY A 398 3.18 0.17 -14.02
CA GLY A 398 2.22 -0.92 -14.10
C GLY A 398 0.79 -0.45 -14.39
N ALA A 399 0.35 0.67 -13.81
CA ALA A 399 -0.94 1.28 -14.16
C ALA A 399 -1.00 1.70 -15.63
N LEU A 400 0.07 2.30 -16.16
CA LEU A 400 0.16 2.63 -17.60
C LEU A 400 0.19 1.37 -18.47
N LEU A 401 0.81 0.28 -17.98
CA LEU A 401 0.78 -1.03 -18.64
C LEU A 401 -0.66 -1.57 -18.71
N GLY A 402 -1.40 -1.49 -17.61
CA GLY A 402 -2.82 -1.88 -17.55
C GLY A 402 -3.67 -1.09 -18.55
N LEU A 403 -3.51 0.24 -18.59
CA LEU A 403 -4.16 1.08 -19.60
C LEU A 403 -3.76 0.67 -21.02
N GLY A 404 -2.45 0.49 -21.27
CA GLY A 404 -1.97 0.07 -22.59
C GLY A 404 -2.51 -1.29 -23.02
N LEU A 405 -2.58 -2.25 -22.10
CA LEU A 405 -3.14 -3.57 -22.37
C LEU A 405 -4.64 -3.51 -22.65
N ASP A 406 -5.42 -2.71 -21.90
CA ASP A 406 -6.84 -2.50 -22.17
C ASP A 406 -7.07 -1.95 -23.59
N LEU A 407 -6.25 -0.97 -24.01
CA LEU A 407 -6.32 -0.40 -25.35
C LEU A 407 -5.98 -1.44 -26.43
N GLN A 408 -4.98 -2.31 -26.22
CA GLN A 408 -4.61 -3.35 -27.18
C GLN A 408 -5.70 -4.45 -27.28
N ILE A 409 -6.26 -4.89 -26.16
CA ILE A 409 -7.37 -5.86 -26.13
C ILE A 409 -8.59 -5.28 -26.88
N ARG A 410 -8.95 -4.04 -26.62
CA ARG A 410 -10.06 -3.34 -27.30
C ARG A 410 -9.81 -3.19 -28.80
N ALA A 411 -8.61 -2.79 -29.20
CA ALA A 411 -8.27 -2.63 -30.61
C ALA A 411 -8.36 -3.97 -31.36
N PHE A 412 -7.75 -5.03 -30.82
CA PHE A 412 -7.78 -6.37 -31.43
C PHE A 412 -9.20 -6.95 -31.50
N SER A 413 -9.95 -6.84 -30.43
CA SER A 413 -11.33 -7.41 -30.35
C SER A 413 -12.40 -6.51 -30.99
N LYS A 414 -12.03 -5.37 -31.57
CA LYS A 414 -12.97 -4.34 -32.06
C LYS A 414 -13.98 -3.91 -30.98
N ASN A 415 -13.46 -3.62 -29.79
CA ASN A 415 -14.20 -3.25 -28.57
C ASN A 415 -15.17 -4.33 -28.02
N LYS A 416 -15.01 -5.60 -28.42
CA LYS A 416 -15.84 -6.69 -27.87
C LYS A 416 -15.30 -7.21 -26.54
N LYS A 417 -14.02 -7.00 -26.26
CA LYS A 417 -13.31 -7.37 -25.04
C LYS A 417 -12.49 -6.21 -24.51
N SER A 418 -12.21 -6.25 -23.23
CA SER A 418 -11.46 -5.23 -22.50
C SER A 418 -10.60 -5.90 -21.40
N LEU A 419 -9.82 -5.13 -20.68
CA LEU A 419 -9.10 -5.60 -19.49
C LEU A 419 -10.06 -6.12 -18.41
N ASP A 420 -11.27 -5.58 -18.32
CA ASP A 420 -12.30 -6.09 -17.40
C ASP A 420 -12.61 -7.57 -17.65
N ASP A 421 -12.65 -7.99 -18.92
CA ASP A 421 -12.92 -9.39 -19.27
C ASP A 421 -11.75 -10.30 -18.85
N LEU A 422 -10.51 -9.82 -18.96
CA LEU A 422 -9.33 -10.50 -18.43
C LEU A 422 -9.42 -10.62 -16.90
N MET A 423 -9.72 -9.53 -16.20
CA MET A 423 -9.84 -9.53 -14.73
C MET A 423 -10.93 -10.51 -14.25
N ARG A 424 -12.07 -10.58 -14.93
CA ARG A 424 -13.12 -11.57 -14.64
C ARG A 424 -12.65 -13.00 -14.88
N LEU A 425 -11.90 -13.23 -15.94
CA LEU A 425 -11.34 -14.55 -16.23
C LEU A 425 -10.32 -14.96 -15.17
N ILE A 426 -9.44 -14.06 -14.77
CA ILE A 426 -8.50 -14.26 -13.66
C ILE A 426 -9.26 -14.57 -12.37
N TRP A 427 -10.31 -13.80 -12.06
CA TRP A 427 -11.15 -14.03 -10.89
C TRP A 427 -11.75 -15.44 -10.88
N GLN A 428 -12.34 -15.86 -11.99
CA GLN A 428 -12.98 -17.16 -12.11
C GLN A 428 -11.98 -18.32 -12.00
N LYS A 429 -10.77 -18.16 -12.51
CA LYS A 429 -9.75 -19.22 -12.56
C LYS A 429 -8.90 -19.31 -11.31
N HIS A 430 -8.58 -18.16 -10.70
CA HIS A 430 -7.62 -18.07 -9.62
C HIS A 430 -8.22 -17.50 -8.32
N GLY A 431 -9.16 -16.57 -8.40
CA GLY A 431 -9.76 -15.99 -7.23
C GLY A 431 -10.81 -16.86 -6.54
N VAL A 432 -11.70 -17.50 -7.32
CA VAL A 432 -12.73 -18.42 -6.79
C VAL A 432 -12.11 -19.73 -6.32
N THR A 433 -11.11 -20.24 -7.02
CA THR A 433 -10.41 -21.50 -6.70
C THR A 433 -9.33 -21.32 -5.65
N LEU A 434 -8.88 -20.08 -5.40
CA LEU A 434 -7.73 -19.75 -4.56
C LEU A 434 -6.42 -20.40 -5.04
N ASP A 435 -6.32 -20.76 -6.32
CA ASP A 435 -5.09 -21.25 -6.95
C ASP A 435 -4.29 -20.07 -7.51
N GLY A 436 -3.09 -19.85 -7.00
CA GLY A 436 -2.27 -18.70 -7.34
C GLY A 436 -1.87 -18.65 -8.81
N ILE A 437 -1.63 -17.44 -9.34
CA ILE A 437 -1.15 -17.21 -10.70
C ILE A 437 0.36 -17.50 -10.76
N ALA A 438 0.76 -18.42 -11.64
CA ALA A 438 2.17 -18.66 -11.95
C ALA A 438 2.78 -17.46 -12.71
N GLU A 439 4.12 -17.34 -12.72
CA GLU A 439 4.84 -16.22 -13.36
C GLU A 439 4.46 -15.99 -14.84
N HIS A 440 4.11 -17.06 -15.57
CA HIS A 440 3.65 -17.00 -16.96
C HIS A 440 2.15 -17.32 -17.13
N GLY A 441 1.39 -17.37 -16.01
CA GLY A 441 -0.02 -17.80 -16.02
C GLY A 441 -0.97 -16.93 -16.83
N LEU A 442 -0.58 -15.69 -17.16
CA LEU A 442 -1.38 -14.82 -18.03
C LEU A 442 -1.40 -15.28 -19.50
N ASP A 443 -0.45 -16.09 -19.95
CA ASP A 443 -0.35 -16.50 -21.35
C ASP A 443 -1.55 -17.33 -21.76
N ASP A 444 -1.88 -18.36 -20.99
CA ASP A 444 -3.05 -19.21 -21.21
C ASP A 444 -4.37 -18.43 -21.09
N LEU A 445 -4.43 -17.48 -20.18
CA LEU A 445 -5.61 -16.64 -19.98
C LEU A 445 -5.85 -15.71 -21.18
N MET A 446 -4.79 -15.16 -21.75
CA MET A 446 -4.87 -14.32 -22.94
C MET A 446 -5.31 -15.14 -24.16
N ASP A 447 -4.81 -16.35 -24.33
CA ASP A 447 -5.24 -17.27 -25.39
C ASP A 447 -6.71 -17.66 -25.23
N GLN A 448 -7.16 -17.96 -24.02
CA GLN A 448 -8.57 -18.25 -23.73
C GLN A 448 -9.46 -17.03 -24.03
N LEU A 449 -9.01 -15.81 -23.73
CA LEU A 449 -9.80 -14.60 -23.89
C LEU A 449 -9.94 -14.15 -25.35
N LEU A 450 -8.82 -14.21 -26.12
CA LEU A 450 -8.67 -13.57 -27.43
C LEU A 450 -8.32 -14.55 -28.56
N GLY A 451 -7.94 -15.79 -28.22
CA GLY A 451 -7.51 -16.81 -29.18
C GLY A 451 -6.09 -16.59 -29.69
N ASN A 452 -5.60 -17.58 -30.45
CA ASN A 452 -4.20 -17.64 -30.91
C ASN A 452 -3.77 -16.42 -31.77
N GLY A 453 -4.71 -15.68 -32.36
CA GLY A 453 -4.40 -14.48 -33.14
C GLY A 453 -3.79 -13.33 -32.33
N PHE A 454 -3.97 -13.31 -31.02
CA PHE A 454 -3.41 -12.30 -30.12
C PHE A 454 -2.03 -12.66 -29.55
N GLN A 455 -1.59 -13.91 -29.66
CA GLN A 455 -0.33 -14.40 -29.07
C GLN A 455 0.90 -13.58 -29.48
N LYS A 456 1.00 -13.24 -30.76
CA LYS A 456 2.13 -12.41 -31.24
C LYS A 456 2.11 -11.02 -30.62
N ILE A 457 0.94 -10.38 -30.56
CA ILE A 457 0.77 -9.05 -29.95
C ILE A 457 1.11 -9.11 -28.47
N TRP A 458 0.64 -10.14 -27.77
CA TRP A 458 0.90 -10.34 -26.34
C TRP A 458 2.39 -10.64 -26.07
N GLY A 459 3.01 -11.49 -26.89
CA GLY A 459 4.44 -11.78 -26.79
C GLY A 459 5.32 -10.53 -26.97
N ASP A 460 5.06 -9.76 -28.03
CA ASP A 460 5.76 -8.50 -28.29
C ASP A 460 5.50 -7.47 -27.17
N PHE A 461 4.28 -7.41 -26.66
CA PHE A 461 3.90 -6.51 -25.56
C PHE A 461 4.67 -6.85 -24.28
N LYS A 462 4.73 -8.14 -23.88
CA LYS A 462 5.51 -8.57 -22.72
C LYS A 462 6.99 -8.30 -22.88
N LEU A 463 7.57 -8.69 -24.03
CA LEU A 463 8.99 -8.54 -24.27
C LEU A 463 9.44 -7.09 -24.16
N ARG A 464 8.65 -6.14 -24.65
CA ARG A 464 9.01 -4.71 -24.68
C ARG A 464 8.71 -3.98 -23.39
N TYR A 465 7.57 -4.26 -22.74
CA TYR A 465 7.03 -3.42 -21.68
C TYR A 465 7.00 -4.07 -20.31
N VAL A 466 7.01 -5.41 -20.22
CA VAL A 466 7.10 -6.15 -18.96
C VAL A 466 8.53 -6.54 -18.65
N TYR A 467 9.19 -7.23 -19.57
CA TYR A 467 10.57 -7.70 -19.43
C TYR A 467 11.61 -6.72 -20.00
N GLY A 468 11.20 -5.82 -20.86
CA GLY A 468 12.02 -4.74 -21.41
C GLY A 468 11.79 -3.41 -20.70
N THR A 469 12.59 -2.41 -21.11
CA THR A 469 12.57 -1.07 -20.51
C THR A 469 11.93 -0.01 -21.41
N GLU A 470 11.27 -0.42 -22.50
CA GLU A 470 10.64 0.54 -23.42
C GLU A 470 9.50 1.30 -22.74
N ASP A 471 9.35 2.56 -23.15
CA ASP A 471 8.22 3.37 -22.72
C ASP A 471 6.95 2.93 -23.46
N ILE A 472 5.83 2.82 -22.73
CA ILE A 472 4.54 2.43 -23.29
C ILE A 472 4.05 3.56 -24.20
N PRO A 473 3.82 3.32 -25.52
CA PRO A 473 3.53 4.38 -26.47
C PRO A 473 2.03 4.78 -26.46
N LEU A 474 1.51 5.19 -25.29
CA LEU A 474 0.11 5.56 -25.11
C LEU A 474 -0.36 6.62 -26.11
N HIS A 475 0.52 7.56 -26.48
CA HIS A 475 0.22 8.57 -27.50
C HIS A 475 -0.14 8.00 -28.88
N LYS A 476 0.24 6.74 -29.16
CA LYS A 476 -0.11 6.04 -30.41
C LYS A 476 -1.38 5.21 -30.27
N TRP A 477 -1.74 4.81 -29.05
CA TRP A 477 -2.83 3.87 -28.82
C TRP A 477 -4.14 4.53 -28.37
N ILE A 478 -4.04 5.68 -27.70
CA ILE A 478 -5.21 6.44 -27.28
C ILE A 478 -5.87 7.07 -28.51
N SER A 479 -7.17 6.83 -28.66
CA SER A 479 -7.94 7.36 -29.79
C SER A 479 -8.12 8.87 -29.69
N SER A 480 -7.65 9.59 -30.72
CA SER A 480 -7.83 11.05 -30.84
C SER A 480 -9.29 11.50 -30.95
N LYS A 481 -10.21 10.57 -31.25
CA LYS A 481 -11.67 10.86 -31.25
C LYS A 481 -12.24 11.06 -29.87
N VAL A 482 -11.56 10.61 -28.84
CA VAL A 482 -12.05 10.61 -27.46
C VAL A 482 -11.20 11.49 -26.57
N VAL A 483 -9.89 11.46 -26.77
CA VAL A 483 -8.88 12.18 -25.95
C VAL A 483 -7.91 12.90 -26.87
N SER A 484 -7.79 14.19 -26.70
CA SER A 484 -6.72 14.98 -27.31
C SER A 484 -5.47 14.85 -26.45
N ILE A 485 -4.37 14.40 -27.06
CA ILE A 485 -3.06 14.31 -26.44
C ILE A 485 -2.22 15.47 -26.98
N ASN A 486 -1.84 16.36 -26.09
CA ASN A 486 -1.01 17.51 -26.43
C ASN A 486 0.36 17.35 -25.79
N LEU A 487 1.42 17.71 -26.51
CA LEU A 487 2.71 17.91 -25.87
C LEU A 487 2.59 19.10 -24.93
N LYS A 488 2.86 18.87 -23.65
CA LYS A 488 2.82 19.94 -22.66
C LYS A 488 3.94 20.94 -22.93
N VAL A 489 3.56 22.17 -23.20
CA VAL A 489 4.51 23.27 -23.29
C VAL A 489 5.02 23.58 -21.89
N GLN A 490 6.27 23.26 -21.63
CA GLN A 490 6.90 23.51 -20.34
C GLN A 490 7.13 25.01 -20.16
N THR A 491 6.77 25.53 -19.03
CA THR A 491 7.18 26.88 -18.61
C THR A 491 8.71 26.96 -18.52
N LYS A 492 9.27 28.16 -18.56
CA LYS A 492 10.72 28.37 -18.36
C LYS A 492 11.21 27.71 -17.06
N LEU A 493 10.46 27.89 -15.98
CA LEU A 493 10.80 27.33 -14.67
C LEU A 493 10.76 25.79 -14.65
N GLU A 494 9.72 25.17 -15.23
CA GLU A 494 9.64 23.71 -15.33
C GLU A 494 10.82 23.14 -16.13
N ARG A 495 11.17 23.79 -17.25
CA ARG A 495 12.33 23.38 -18.07
C ARG A 495 13.62 23.47 -17.27
N ILE A 496 13.87 24.58 -16.57
CA ILE A 496 15.07 24.74 -15.74
C ILE A 496 15.13 23.69 -14.63
N LYS A 497 14.03 23.40 -13.94
CA LYS A 497 13.98 22.34 -12.92
C LYS A 497 14.34 20.96 -13.50
N LEU A 498 13.85 20.66 -14.70
CA LEU A 498 14.20 19.40 -15.39
C LEU A 498 15.66 19.36 -15.84
N GLN A 499 16.19 20.46 -16.38
CA GLN A 499 17.61 20.57 -16.79
C GLN A 499 18.55 20.46 -15.60
N LEU A 500 18.19 21.06 -14.46
CA LEU A 500 18.94 20.93 -13.20
C LEU A 500 19.05 19.46 -12.77
N GLY A 501 17.96 18.71 -12.85
CA GLY A 501 17.95 17.31 -12.49
C GLY A 501 18.20 17.09 -10.99
N LEU A 502 17.61 17.90 -10.12
CA LEU A 502 17.70 17.69 -8.66
C LEU A 502 16.34 17.79 -7.98
N ARG A 503 16.22 17.13 -6.82
CA ARG A 503 15.13 17.30 -5.88
C ARG A 503 15.69 17.77 -4.54
N HIS A 504 14.90 18.51 -3.79
CA HIS A 504 15.30 19.06 -2.50
C HIS A 504 14.16 19.01 -1.49
N SER A 505 14.53 19.14 -0.23
CA SER A 505 13.62 19.39 0.88
C SER A 505 14.14 20.55 1.71
N GLU A 506 13.31 21.14 2.54
CA GLU A 506 13.75 22.10 3.55
C GLU A 506 14.25 21.35 4.79
N SER A 507 15.40 21.75 5.30
CA SER A 507 15.99 21.23 6.53
C SER A 507 16.66 22.36 7.29
N ASN A 508 16.15 22.71 8.47
CA ASN A 508 16.68 23.77 9.34
C ASN A 508 16.91 25.12 8.63
N GLY A 509 15.99 25.50 7.74
CA GLY A 509 16.07 26.74 6.97
C GLY A 509 16.98 26.69 5.74
N TRP A 510 17.57 25.54 5.44
CA TRP A 510 18.37 25.26 4.24
C TRP A 510 17.58 24.46 3.22
N LEU A 511 17.89 24.64 1.94
CA LEU A 511 17.49 23.70 0.89
C LEU A 511 18.51 22.57 0.83
N LYS A 512 18.13 21.39 1.34
CA LYS A 512 18.94 20.17 1.29
C LYS A 512 18.62 19.38 0.02
N ILE A 513 19.62 19.09 -0.80
CA ILE A 513 19.47 18.20 -1.95
C ILE A 513 19.13 16.81 -1.44
N THR A 514 18.03 16.24 -1.94
CA THR A 514 17.61 14.87 -1.60
C THR A 514 17.97 13.88 -2.69
N HIS A 515 17.91 14.29 -3.97
CA HIS A 515 18.24 13.43 -5.10
C HIS A 515 18.93 14.27 -6.21
N VAL A 516 19.87 13.64 -6.87
CA VAL A 516 20.49 14.15 -8.11
C VAL A 516 20.20 13.15 -9.23
N LEU A 517 19.57 13.64 -10.29
CA LEU A 517 19.13 12.78 -11.41
C LEU A 517 20.22 12.67 -12.48
N ASP A 518 20.35 11.47 -13.04
CA ASP A 518 21.30 11.18 -14.12
C ASP A 518 21.05 12.07 -15.35
N GLY A 519 22.14 12.63 -15.87
CA GLY A 519 22.15 13.52 -17.04
C GLY A 519 21.64 14.92 -16.76
N GLY A 520 21.44 15.30 -15.48
CA GLY A 520 21.11 16.66 -15.08
C GLY A 520 22.34 17.52 -14.83
N ALA A 521 22.21 18.85 -14.99
CA ALA A 521 23.31 19.78 -14.77
C ALA A 521 23.89 19.74 -13.34
N ALA A 522 23.07 19.37 -12.35
CA ALA A 522 23.53 19.18 -10.98
C ALA A 522 24.51 18.01 -10.86
N GLN A 523 24.26 16.89 -11.56
CA GLN A 523 25.17 15.76 -11.60
C GLN A 523 26.50 16.14 -12.27
N GLU A 524 26.45 16.81 -13.43
CA GLU A 524 27.63 17.22 -14.17
C GLU A 524 28.51 18.21 -13.35
N ALA A 525 27.88 19.07 -12.54
CA ALA A 525 28.58 19.99 -11.66
C ALA A 525 29.11 19.32 -10.37
N GLY A 526 28.81 18.05 -10.11
CA GLY A 526 29.28 17.31 -8.94
C GLY A 526 28.52 17.68 -7.64
N LEU A 527 27.28 18.18 -7.75
CA LEU A 527 26.38 18.27 -6.61
C LEU A 527 25.95 16.86 -6.18
N ALA A 528 25.69 16.67 -4.89
CA ALA A 528 25.34 15.39 -4.29
C ALA A 528 24.12 15.49 -3.37
N PRO A 529 23.40 14.39 -3.15
CA PRO A 529 22.44 14.30 -2.06
C PRO A 529 23.10 14.60 -0.72
N GLY A 530 22.41 15.37 0.12
CA GLY A 530 22.95 15.86 1.39
C GLY A 530 23.49 17.27 1.33
N ASP A 531 23.90 17.79 0.17
CA ASP A 531 24.38 19.16 0.03
C ASP A 531 23.33 20.18 0.45
N LEU A 532 23.76 21.19 1.22
CA LEU A 532 22.94 22.31 1.66
C LEU A 532 23.20 23.51 0.73
N LEU A 533 22.24 23.86 -0.11
CA LEU A 533 22.38 24.98 -1.06
C LEU A 533 22.38 26.32 -0.32
N ALA A 534 23.45 27.10 -0.50
CA ALA A 534 23.64 28.40 0.11
C ALA A 534 23.24 29.54 -0.84
N SER A 535 23.80 29.54 -2.06
CA SER A 535 23.53 30.60 -3.03
C SER A 535 23.65 30.12 -4.47
N ILE A 536 22.97 30.84 -5.38
CA ILE A 536 23.13 30.71 -6.84
C ILE A 536 23.45 32.12 -7.37
N ASN A 537 24.56 32.24 -8.11
CA ASN A 537 25.09 33.50 -8.62
C ASN A 537 25.13 34.60 -7.52
N GLY A 538 25.63 34.26 -6.32
CA GLY A 538 25.71 35.13 -5.17
C GLY A 538 24.37 35.48 -4.49
N GLN A 539 23.24 34.96 -5.01
CA GLN A 539 21.93 35.16 -4.38
C GLN A 539 21.62 34.05 -3.39
N ARG A 540 21.39 34.43 -2.14
CA ARG A 540 20.99 33.47 -1.08
C ARG A 540 19.74 32.69 -1.48
N ILE A 541 19.77 31.35 -1.27
CA ILE A 541 18.67 30.44 -1.53
C ILE A 541 17.90 30.15 -0.24
N THR A 542 16.57 30.16 -0.35
CA THR A 542 15.62 29.70 0.66
C THR A 542 14.41 29.12 -0.08
N SER A 543 13.58 28.31 0.58
CA SER A 543 12.43 27.64 -0.05
C SER A 543 11.50 28.63 -0.79
N ASN A 544 11.19 29.78 -0.19
CA ASN A 544 10.33 30.80 -0.80
C ASN A 544 11.03 31.62 -1.91
N ARG A 545 12.35 31.57 -2.05
CA ARG A 545 13.10 32.25 -3.12
C ARG A 545 13.54 31.33 -4.25
N TRP A 546 13.50 30.02 -4.05
CA TRP A 546 13.97 28.99 -4.98
C TRP A 546 13.45 29.21 -6.40
N ASP A 547 12.14 29.21 -6.57
CA ASP A 547 11.50 29.33 -7.89
C ASP A 547 11.80 30.70 -8.55
N LYS A 548 11.88 31.76 -7.77
CA LYS A 548 12.23 33.08 -8.27
C LYS A 548 13.66 33.16 -8.78
N VAL A 549 14.60 32.56 -8.04
CA VAL A 549 16.02 32.54 -8.44
C VAL A 549 16.18 31.65 -9.69
N LEU A 550 15.60 30.47 -9.73
CA LEU A 550 15.64 29.62 -10.92
C LEU A 550 15.06 30.32 -12.15
N ASN A 551 13.95 31.01 -12.02
CA ASN A 551 13.32 31.69 -13.15
C ASN A 551 14.15 32.86 -13.71
N SER A 552 15.17 33.35 -12.97
CA SER A 552 16.13 34.36 -13.46
C SER A 552 17.26 33.78 -14.28
N LEU A 553 17.50 32.45 -14.24
CA LEU A 553 18.57 31.78 -14.98
C LEU A 553 18.26 31.69 -16.49
N THR A 554 19.31 31.55 -17.28
CA THR A 554 19.20 31.37 -18.74
C THR A 554 20.01 30.16 -19.19
N ASP A 555 19.63 29.58 -20.33
CA ASP A 555 20.37 28.46 -20.94
C ASP A 555 21.81 28.89 -21.30
N HIS A 556 22.75 27.95 -21.25
CA HIS A 556 24.17 28.12 -21.54
C HIS A 556 24.92 29.13 -20.63
N GLN A 557 24.27 29.64 -19.59
CA GLN A 557 24.93 30.49 -18.63
C GLN A 557 25.77 29.65 -17.66
N ASN A 558 26.97 30.11 -17.35
CA ASN A 558 27.74 29.63 -16.21
C ASN A 558 27.09 30.11 -14.93
N ILE A 559 26.61 29.18 -14.14
CA ILE A 559 25.87 29.45 -12.89
C ILE A 559 26.75 29.03 -11.72
N SER A 560 27.23 30.00 -10.93
CA SER A 560 27.95 29.72 -9.70
C SER A 560 26.95 29.21 -8.65
N VAL A 561 27.24 28.06 -8.05
CA VAL A 561 26.46 27.46 -6.96
C VAL A 561 27.37 27.25 -5.76
N CYS A 562 27.07 27.94 -4.66
CA CYS A 562 27.69 27.70 -3.35
C CYS A 562 26.81 26.77 -2.52
N PHE A 563 27.42 25.80 -1.87
CA PHE A 563 26.76 24.84 -1.01
C PHE A 563 27.69 24.35 0.10
N TYR A 564 27.12 23.79 1.15
CA TYR A 564 27.87 23.11 2.21
C TYR A 564 27.72 21.59 2.06
N ARG A 565 28.87 20.88 2.14
CA ARG A 565 28.97 19.42 2.24
C ARG A 565 29.83 19.12 3.46
N ASP A 566 29.27 18.37 4.43
CA ASP A 566 29.94 18.08 5.72
C ASP A 566 30.47 19.38 6.41
N ASP A 567 29.62 20.43 6.41
CA ASP A 567 29.91 21.78 6.94
C ASP A 567 31.07 22.52 6.26
N LEU A 568 31.61 22.01 5.17
CA LEU A 568 32.62 22.69 4.37
C LEU A 568 31.97 23.39 3.18
N GLU A 569 32.35 24.66 2.98
CA GLU A 569 31.88 25.44 1.86
C GLU A 569 32.53 24.99 0.55
N HIS A 570 31.70 24.83 -0.47
CA HIS A 570 32.10 24.49 -1.83
C HIS A 570 31.45 25.43 -2.84
N GLU A 571 32.17 25.70 -3.90
CA GLU A 571 31.64 26.38 -5.09
C GLU A 571 31.83 25.51 -6.33
N ARG A 572 30.80 25.46 -7.19
CA ARG A 572 30.83 24.77 -8.48
C ARG A 572 30.18 25.62 -9.56
N ILE A 573 30.62 25.44 -10.76
CA ILE A 573 29.98 26.02 -11.94
C ILE A 573 29.04 24.97 -12.55
N LEU A 574 27.79 25.35 -12.67
CA LEU A 574 26.72 24.57 -13.26
C LEU A 574 26.34 25.22 -14.60
N VAL A 575 26.12 24.42 -15.63
CA VAL A 575 25.70 24.89 -16.96
C VAL A 575 24.41 24.20 -17.35
N LEU A 576 23.33 24.96 -17.57
CA LEU A 576 22.06 24.42 -18.07
C LEU A 576 22.25 24.10 -19.55
N GLN A 577 22.33 22.83 -19.86
CA GLN A 577 22.35 22.34 -21.24
C GLN A 577 20.93 22.25 -21.78
N PRO A 578 20.69 22.46 -23.10
CA PRO A 578 19.45 22.08 -23.74
C PRO A 578 19.36 20.55 -23.76
N ALA A 579 19.01 19.96 -22.61
CA ALA A 579 18.88 18.52 -22.52
C ALA A 579 17.72 18.02 -23.40
N GLN A 580 17.84 16.79 -23.91
CA GLN A 580 16.67 16.06 -24.43
C GLN A 580 15.75 15.77 -23.23
N LEU A 581 14.94 16.75 -22.86
CA LEU A 581 13.98 16.61 -21.78
C LEU A 581 12.95 15.55 -22.17
N PRO A 582 12.51 14.69 -21.23
CA PRO A 582 11.47 13.73 -21.52
C PRO A 582 10.21 14.47 -21.98
N ALA A 583 9.58 13.98 -23.03
CA ALA A 583 8.28 14.49 -23.46
C ALA A 583 7.30 14.46 -22.29
N GLN A 584 6.52 15.50 -22.13
CA GLN A 584 5.40 15.55 -21.19
C GLN A 584 4.12 15.75 -21.96
N TYR A 585 3.03 15.19 -21.45
CA TYR A 585 1.76 15.14 -22.13
C TYR A 585 0.65 15.71 -21.26
N ASP A 586 -0.24 16.47 -21.89
CA ASP A 586 -1.55 16.82 -21.32
C ASP A 586 -2.62 16.01 -22.06
N LEU A 587 -3.51 15.41 -21.30
CA LEU A 587 -4.66 14.68 -21.82
C LEU A 587 -5.93 15.47 -21.49
N VAL A 588 -6.68 15.81 -22.52
CA VAL A 588 -7.95 16.52 -22.37
C VAL A 588 -9.06 15.81 -23.17
N PRO A 589 -10.31 15.89 -22.74
CA PRO A 589 -11.43 15.38 -23.53
C PRO A 589 -11.42 15.99 -24.94
N ALA A 590 -11.64 15.19 -25.98
CA ALA A 590 -11.80 15.72 -27.33
C ALA A 590 -13.03 16.64 -27.40
N SER A 591 -12.97 17.68 -28.25
CA SER A 591 -14.01 18.70 -28.38
C SER A 591 -15.37 18.17 -28.88
N THR A 592 -15.42 16.94 -29.38
CA THR A 592 -16.63 16.20 -29.75
C THR A 592 -16.65 14.85 -29.02
N PRO A 593 -17.27 14.75 -27.85
CA PRO A 593 -17.33 13.46 -27.14
C PRO A 593 -18.26 12.50 -27.88
N THR A 594 -17.69 11.40 -28.37
CA THR A 594 -18.50 10.27 -28.87
C THR A 594 -18.94 9.41 -27.65
N PRO A 595 -20.20 8.95 -27.55
CA PRO A 595 -20.79 8.34 -26.35
C PRO A 595 -20.19 6.99 -25.87
N SER A 596 -19.07 6.53 -26.39
CA SER A 596 -18.59 5.14 -26.20
C SER A 596 -17.66 4.86 -25.01
N LEU A 597 -17.32 5.86 -24.19
CA LEU A 597 -16.47 5.65 -23.01
C LEU A 597 -17.24 5.33 -21.72
N THR A 598 -18.57 5.36 -21.75
CA THR A 598 -19.42 5.11 -20.58
C THR A 598 -19.96 3.68 -20.50
N LYS A 599 -19.55 2.79 -21.38
CA LYS A 599 -19.94 1.37 -21.34
C LYS A 599 -18.79 0.45 -21.00
#